data_dc51c01dd780c4b7b8ddc2d9a5af6d53
#
_entry.id   dc51c01dd780c4b7b8ddc2d9a5af6d53
#
_cell.length_a   1.000
_cell.length_b   1.000
_cell.length_c   1.000
_cell.angle_alpha   90.00
_cell.angle_beta   90.00
_cell.angle_gamma   90.00
#
_symmetry.space_group_name_H-M   'P 1'
#
loop_
_entity.id
_entity.type
_entity.pdbx_description
1 polymer ?
#
loop_
_entity_poly.entity_id
_entity_poly.type
_entity_poly.pdbx_seq_one_letter_code
_entity_poly.pdbx_strand_id
1 'polypeptide(L)'
;MLDVASGAGRHSLYFAAQGHDVTAVDRDEAALAALRERDADDAPKAGTIRTMVADLENEPWPFIQTFDAIVMTNYLWRPLWPALQKALRPGGALIMETFALGQETIGKPSRPAFLLAPGEALQLAGSLRIVAFEDGFDPPSDTHSAGRFVQRLVATTAETPPPALGRMSV
;
A
#
# COMPACT_ATOMS: atom_id res chain seq x y z
N MET A 1 -0.91 -9.71 7.34
CA MET A 1 -1.18 -8.65 6.35
C MET A 1 -0.27 -8.77 5.13
N LEU A 2 -0.55 -8.08 4.03
CA LEU A 2 0.25 -8.08 2.79
C LEU A 2 0.79 -6.67 2.52
N ASP A 3 2.08 -6.57 2.23
CA ASP A 3 2.77 -5.34 1.77
C ASP A 3 3.13 -5.54 0.29
N VAL A 4 2.43 -4.83 -0.60
CA VAL A 4 2.50 -4.98 -2.07
C VAL A 4 3.51 -4.02 -2.65
N ALA A 5 4.44 -4.53 -3.47
CA ALA A 5 5.58 -3.80 -4.00
C ALA A 5 6.37 -3.14 -2.85
N SER A 6 6.74 -3.99 -1.88
CA SER A 6 7.26 -3.56 -0.57
C SER A 6 8.62 -2.88 -0.65
N GLY A 7 9.38 -3.06 -1.75
CA GLY A 7 10.75 -2.59 -1.85
C GLY A 7 11.60 -3.10 -0.67
N ALA A 8 12.36 -2.21 -0.05
CA ALA A 8 13.15 -2.51 1.15
C ALA A 8 12.33 -2.58 2.45
N GLY A 9 11.01 -2.70 2.37
CA GLY A 9 10.11 -3.09 3.44
C GLY A 9 9.86 -2.05 4.54
N ARG A 10 9.83 -0.76 4.23
CA ARG A 10 9.54 0.28 5.22
C ARG A 10 8.26 0.00 6.01
N HIS A 11 7.18 -0.36 5.33
CA HIS A 11 5.90 -0.67 5.96
C HIS A 11 5.92 -2.05 6.61
N SER A 12 6.56 -3.03 5.99
CA SER A 12 6.73 -4.37 6.56
C SER A 12 7.40 -4.32 7.92
N LEU A 13 8.51 -3.58 8.06
CA LEU A 13 9.22 -3.39 9.34
C LEU A 13 8.35 -2.66 10.37
N TYR A 14 7.65 -1.60 9.94
CA TYR A 14 6.76 -0.85 10.83
C TYR A 14 5.65 -1.74 11.41
N PHE A 15 4.95 -2.48 10.58
CA PHE A 15 3.84 -3.32 11.03
C PHE A 15 4.29 -4.54 11.82
N ALA A 16 5.44 -5.15 11.48
CA ALA A 16 6.01 -6.24 12.27
C ALA A 16 6.40 -5.76 13.67
N ALA A 17 6.92 -4.55 13.80
CA ALA A 17 7.20 -3.93 15.10
C ALA A 17 5.92 -3.71 15.95
N GLN A 18 4.76 -3.54 15.29
CA GLN A 18 3.45 -3.44 15.96
C GLN A 18 2.80 -4.80 16.25
N GLY A 19 3.49 -5.91 15.97
CA GLY A 19 3.01 -7.26 16.27
C GLY A 19 2.22 -7.93 15.14
N HIS A 20 2.27 -7.40 13.92
CA HIS A 20 1.59 -8.01 12.78
C HIS A 20 2.49 -8.99 12.02
N ASP A 21 1.92 -10.12 11.58
CA ASP A 21 2.56 -10.99 10.62
C ASP A 21 2.39 -10.43 9.21
N VAL A 22 3.51 -10.07 8.56
CA VAL A 22 3.56 -9.40 7.27
C VAL A 22 4.12 -10.33 6.20
N THR A 23 3.45 -10.40 5.07
CA THR A 23 4.01 -10.94 3.82
C THR A 23 4.41 -9.75 2.95
N ALA A 24 5.70 -9.60 2.68
CA ALA A 24 6.24 -8.57 1.80
C ALA A 24 6.48 -9.17 0.41
N VAL A 25 5.85 -8.60 -0.62
CA VAL A 25 6.03 -9.06 -1.99
C VAL A 25 6.63 -7.95 -2.85
N ASP A 26 7.69 -8.28 -3.58
CA ASP A 26 8.30 -7.39 -4.56
C ASP A 26 8.97 -8.24 -5.66
N ARG A 27 9.19 -7.64 -6.84
CA ARG A 27 9.98 -8.27 -7.90
C ARG A 27 11.49 -8.11 -7.71
N ASP A 28 11.90 -7.13 -6.90
CA ASP A 28 13.31 -6.82 -6.63
C ASP A 28 13.84 -7.68 -5.47
N GLU A 29 14.51 -8.80 -5.83
CA GLU A 29 15.14 -9.68 -4.84
C GLU A 29 16.21 -8.95 -4.00
N ALA A 30 16.93 -7.97 -4.55
CA ALA A 30 17.92 -7.24 -3.78
C ALA A 30 17.28 -6.37 -2.69
N ALA A 31 16.15 -5.75 -3.00
CA ALA A 31 15.38 -4.99 -2.02
C ALA A 31 14.82 -5.90 -0.90
N LEU A 32 14.33 -7.09 -1.26
CA LEU A 32 13.85 -8.07 -0.27
C LEU A 32 15.00 -8.68 0.56
N ALA A 33 16.19 -8.85 -0.02
CA ALA A 33 17.37 -9.26 0.74
C ALA A 33 17.74 -8.21 1.80
N ALA A 34 17.79 -6.94 1.41
CA ALA A 34 18.01 -5.84 2.36
C ALA A 34 16.94 -5.76 3.45
N LEU A 35 15.68 -6.08 3.13
CA LEU A 35 14.62 -6.19 4.13
C LEU A 35 14.91 -7.30 5.14
N ARG A 36 15.31 -8.50 4.67
CA ARG A 36 15.63 -9.63 5.55
C ARG A 36 16.82 -9.34 6.47
N GLU A 37 17.85 -8.67 5.97
CA GLU A 37 18.99 -8.23 6.78
C GLU A 37 18.56 -7.27 7.87
N ARG A 38 17.79 -6.23 7.54
CA ARG A 38 17.27 -5.27 8.51
C ARG A 38 16.32 -5.91 9.52
N ASP A 39 15.51 -6.87 9.11
CA ASP A 39 14.61 -7.61 10.00
C ASP A 39 15.38 -8.48 11.00
N ALA A 40 16.51 -9.03 10.60
CA ALA A 40 17.39 -9.83 11.46
C ALA A 40 18.19 -8.97 12.47
N ASP A 41 18.57 -7.74 12.09
CA ASP A 41 19.36 -6.82 12.93
C ASP A 41 18.53 -6.11 13.99
N ASP A 42 17.22 -5.99 13.77
CA ASP A 42 16.33 -5.34 14.74
C ASP A 42 16.07 -6.25 15.97
N ALA A 43 15.80 -5.60 17.11
CA ALA A 43 15.41 -6.29 18.34
C ALA A 43 14.21 -7.23 18.12
N PRO A 44 14.01 -8.26 18.96
CA PRO A 44 12.88 -9.17 18.82
C PRO A 44 11.57 -8.42 18.64
N LYS A 45 10.91 -8.64 17.50
CA LYS A 45 9.61 -8.04 17.17
C LYS A 45 8.50 -8.96 17.62
N ALA A 46 7.35 -8.39 17.93
CA ALA A 46 6.15 -9.16 18.25
C ALA A 46 5.52 -9.85 17.03
N GLY A 47 5.75 -9.30 15.84
CA GLY A 47 5.28 -9.86 14.55
C GLY A 47 6.42 -10.45 13.71
N THR A 48 6.07 -11.02 12.57
CA THR A 48 7.01 -11.68 11.65
C THR A 48 6.95 -11.06 10.26
N ILE A 49 8.07 -11.14 9.50
CA ILE A 49 8.12 -10.77 8.09
C ILE A 49 8.47 -12.00 7.26
N ARG A 50 7.64 -12.27 6.24
CA ARG A 50 7.92 -13.26 5.19
C ARG A 50 8.07 -12.53 3.87
N THR A 51 9.16 -12.76 3.15
CA THR A 51 9.40 -12.15 1.84
C THR A 51 9.03 -13.11 0.72
N MET A 52 8.50 -12.58 -0.37
CA MET A 52 8.18 -13.32 -1.59
C MET A 52 8.63 -12.51 -2.81
N VAL A 53 9.44 -13.12 -3.68
CA VAL A 53 9.77 -12.54 -4.97
C VAL A 53 8.68 -12.89 -5.96
N ALA A 54 8.03 -11.89 -6.56
CA ALA A 54 7.06 -12.08 -7.64
C ALA A 54 6.90 -10.79 -8.46
N ASP A 55 6.79 -10.95 -9.78
CA ASP A 55 6.43 -9.87 -10.69
C ASP A 55 4.90 -9.81 -10.86
N LEU A 56 4.26 -8.96 -10.06
CA LEU A 56 2.79 -8.82 -10.04
C LEU A 56 2.21 -8.22 -11.33
N GLU A 57 3.05 -7.74 -12.24
CA GLU A 57 2.63 -7.20 -13.54
C GLU A 57 2.64 -8.25 -14.64
N ASN A 58 3.54 -9.24 -14.58
CA ASN A 58 3.77 -10.22 -15.64
C ASN A 58 3.47 -11.67 -15.23
N GLU A 59 3.29 -11.93 -13.94
CA GLU A 59 3.02 -13.27 -13.40
C GLU A 59 1.60 -13.36 -12.82
N PRO A 60 1.02 -14.56 -12.72
CA PRO A 60 -0.24 -14.76 -12.02
C PRO A 60 -0.15 -14.31 -10.56
N TRP A 61 -1.30 -13.87 -10.00
CA TRP A 61 -1.41 -13.56 -8.58
C TRP A 61 -0.95 -14.74 -7.72
N PRO A 62 0.09 -14.56 -6.86
CA PRO A 62 0.76 -15.70 -6.23
C PRO A 62 0.08 -16.18 -4.93
N PHE A 63 -0.95 -15.51 -4.45
CA PHE A 63 -1.54 -15.80 -3.15
C PHE A 63 -2.88 -16.52 -3.27
N ILE A 64 -3.03 -17.63 -2.55
CA ILE A 64 -4.29 -18.35 -2.37
C ILE A 64 -5.00 -17.85 -1.10
N GLN A 65 -4.23 -17.47 -0.07
CA GLN A 65 -4.75 -16.96 1.19
C GLN A 65 -5.32 -15.56 1.06
N THR A 66 -6.17 -15.19 2.02
CA THR A 66 -6.68 -13.84 2.20
C THR A 66 -5.97 -13.14 3.36
N PHE A 67 -6.06 -11.81 3.39
CA PHE A 67 -5.36 -10.95 4.33
C PHE A 67 -6.32 -10.04 5.09
N ASP A 68 -6.01 -9.78 6.36
CA ASP A 68 -6.77 -8.82 7.18
C ASP A 68 -6.49 -7.37 6.76
N ALA A 69 -5.29 -7.12 6.20
CA ALA A 69 -4.94 -5.84 5.62
C ALA A 69 -3.99 -5.99 4.45
N ILE A 70 -4.14 -5.12 3.46
CA ILE A 70 -3.23 -4.95 2.32
C ILE A 70 -2.76 -3.51 2.31
N VAL A 71 -1.44 -3.32 2.24
CA VAL A 71 -0.80 -2.01 2.07
C VAL A 71 -0.12 -1.96 0.71
N MET A 72 -0.29 -0.86 0.01
CA MET A 72 0.32 -0.62 -1.30
C MET A 72 0.73 0.85 -1.40
N THR A 73 2.03 1.13 -1.49
CA THR A 73 2.51 2.52 -1.58
C THR A 73 3.50 2.71 -2.72
N ASN A 74 3.42 3.90 -3.37
CA ASN A 74 4.27 4.27 -4.51
C ASN A 74 4.24 3.26 -5.68
N TYR A 75 3.15 2.53 -5.82
CA TYR A 75 2.95 1.51 -6.84
C TYR A 75 1.57 1.63 -7.45
N LEU A 76 1.49 1.53 -8.77
CA LEU A 76 0.24 1.58 -9.51
C LEU A 76 0.26 0.58 -10.67
N TRP A 77 -0.49 -0.51 -10.53
CA TRP A 77 -0.80 -1.45 -11.60
C TRP A 77 -2.29 -1.75 -11.59
N ARG A 78 -3.04 -1.08 -12.47
CA ARG A 78 -4.51 -1.12 -12.49
C ARG A 78 -5.09 -2.53 -12.62
N PRO A 79 -4.52 -3.45 -13.45
CA PRO A 79 -5.02 -4.82 -13.55
C PRO A 79 -4.96 -5.63 -12.25
N LEU A 80 -4.16 -5.21 -11.26
CA LEU A 80 -4.02 -5.90 -9.99
C LEU A 80 -5.22 -5.72 -9.04
N TRP A 81 -5.98 -4.64 -9.18
CA TRP A 81 -7.02 -4.25 -8.23
C TRP A 81 -8.08 -5.31 -7.97
N PRO A 82 -8.62 -6.04 -8.98
CA PRO A 82 -9.56 -7.13 -8.71
C PRO A 82 -8.97 -8.27 -7.86
N ALA A 83 -7.66 -8.53 -7.98
CA ALA A 83 -6.99 -9.54 -7.16
C ALA A 83 -6.79 -9.05 -5.72
N LEU A 84 -6.43 -7.78 -5.53
CA LEU A 84 -6.32 -7.17 -4.19
C LEU A 84 -7.65 -7.21 -3.44
N GLN A 85 -8.75 -6.84 -4.10
CA GLN A 85 -10.08 -6.86 -3.49
C GLN A 85 -10.48 -8.28 -3.06
N LYS A 86 -10.23 -9.29 -3.90
CA LYS A 86 -10.51 -10.70 -3.59
C LYS A 86 -9.63 -11.27 -2.49
N ALA A 87 -8.42 -10.72 -2.34
CA ALA A 87 -7.46 -11.15 -1.32
C ALA A 87 -7.73 -10.53 0.06
N LEU A 88 -8.68 -9.63 0.19
CA LEU A 88 -9.13 -9.13 1.49
C LEU A 88 -10.11 -10.11 2.13
N ARG A 89 -9.92 -10.36 3.42
CA ARG A 89 -10.92 -11.07 4.25
C ARG A 89 -12.17 -10.21 4.44
N PRO A 90 -13.31 -10.81 4.79
CA PRO A 90 -14.42 -10.06 5.37
C PRO A 90 -13.92 -9.21 6.55
N GLY A 91 -14.21 -7.91 6.53
CA GLY A 91 -13.66 -6.97 7.50
C GLY A 91 -12.23 -6.48 7.22
N GLY A 92 -11.60 -6.97 6.17
CA GLY A 92 -10.24 -6.58 5.81
C GLY A 92 -10.13 -5.17 5.24
N ALA A 93 -8.95 -4.55 5.40
CA ALA A 93 -8.67 -3.18 4.99
C ALA A 93 -7.63 -3.11 3.86
N LEU A 94 -7.87 -2.22 2.90
CA LEU A 94 -6.90 -1.77 1.90
C LEU A 94 -6.43 -0.37 2.28
N ILE A 95 -5.11 -0.19 2.37
CA ILE A 95 -4.44 1.08 2.61
C ILE A 95 -3.55 1.36 1.40
N MET A 96 -3.79 2.46 0.72
CA MET A 96 -3.04 2.81 -0.49
C MET A 96 -2.63 4.27 -0.49
N GLU A 97 -1.40 4.53 -0.93
CA GLU A 97 -0.92 5.85 -1.33
C GLU A 97 -0.10 5.69 -2.61
N THR A 98 -0.42 6.47 -3.65
CA THR A 98 0.44 6.55 -4.83
C THR A 98 0.31 7.89 -5.53
N PHE A 99 1.18 8.12 -6.52
CA PHE A 99 1.28 9.38 -7.21
C PHE A 99 0.07 9.66 -8.10
N ALA A 100 -0.31 10.94 -8.19
CA ALA A 100 -1.40 11.47 -9.00
C ALA A 100 -0.89 12.41 -10.09
N LEU A 101 -1.75 12.72 -11.06
CA LEU A 101 -1.50 13.74 -12.07
C LEU A 101 -1.12 15.07 -11.43
N GLY A 102 -0.13 15.73 -12.01
CA GLY A 102 0.57 16.88 -11.44
C GLY A 102 2.00 16.53 -11.01
N GLN A 103 2.25 15.27 -10.61
CA GLN A 103 3.58 14.81 -10.21
C GLN A 103 4.62 14.98 -11.33
N GLU A 104 4.23 14.77 -12.59
CA GLU A 104 5.08 14.93 -13.77
C GLU A 104 5.64 16.35 -13.93
N THR A 105 5.04 17.33 -13.29
CA THR A 105 5.49 18.74 -13.36
C THR A 105 6.62 19.05 -12.38
N ILE A 106 6.79 18.18 -11.35
CA ILE A 106 7.77 18.41 -10.28
C ILE A 106 8.80 17.28 -10.15
N GLY A 107 8.56 16.13 -10.76
CA GLY A 107 9.51 15.02 -10.65
C GLY A 107 9.03 13.70 -11.20
N LYS A 108 9.57 12.64 -10.65
CA LYS A 108 9.18 11.25 -10.97
C LYS A 108 8.20 10.71 -9.94
N PRO A 109 7.34 9.75 -10.36
CA PRO A 109 7.13 9.25 -11.72
C PRO A 109 6.51 10.32 -12.62
N SER A 110 6.83 10.29 -13.92
CA SER A 110 6.31 11.25 -14.90
C SER A 110 5.48 10.60 -16.01
N ARG A 111 5.43 9.27 -16.05
CA ARG A 111 4.63 8.55 -17.06
C ARG A 111 3.17 8.46 -16.60
N PRO A 112 2.19 8.81 -17.45
CA PRO A 112 0.76 8.76 -17.08
C PRO A 112 0.30 7.39 -16.57
N ALA A 113 0.92 6.29 -17.03
CA ALA A 113 0.61 4.94 -16.57
C ALA A 113 0.83 4.75 -15.06
N PHE A 114 1.70 5.55 -14.44
CA PHE A 114 2.04 5.50 -13.02
C PHE A 114 1.40 6.62 -12.20
N LEU A 115 0.49 7.40 -12.81
CA LEU A 115 -0.19 8.52 -12.17
C LEU A 115 -1.70 8.27 -12.16
N LEU A 116 -2.32 8.48 -11.02
CA LEU A 116 -3.77 8.42 -10.88
C LEU A 116 -4.41 9.70 -11.45
N ALA A 117 -5.46 9.56 -12.22
CA ALA A 117 -6.33 10.67 -12.56
C ALA A 117 -7.11 11.15 -11.32
N PRO A 118 -7.64 12.39 -11.30
CA PRO A 118 -8.41 12.90 -10.18
C PRO A 118 -9.53 11.92 -9.76
N GLY A 119 -9.52 11.51 -8.49
CA GLY A 119 -10.49 10.59 -7.92
C GLY A 119 -10.42 9.15 -8.43
N GLU A 120 -9.40 8.76 -9.19
CA GLU A 120 -9.34 7.42 -9.78
C GLU A 120 -9.23 6.32 -8.72
N ALA A 121 -8.56 6.56 -7.60
CA ALA A 121 -8.48 5.58 -6.52
C ALA A 121 -9.87 5.16 -6.00
N LEU A 122 -10.85 6.09 -5.97
CA LEU A 122 -12.23 5.77 -5.60
C LEU A 122 -12.89 4.81 -6.61
N GLN A 123 -12.61 4.99 -7.90
CA GLN A 123 -13.13 4.10 -8.95
C GLN A 123 -12.49 2.71 -8.86
N LEU A 124 -11.18 2.65 -8.62
CA LEU A 124 -10.43 1.41 -8.47
C LEU A 124 -10.85 0.62 -7.23
N ALA A 125 -11.27 1.29 -6.15
CA ALA A 125 -11.79 0.65 -4.95
C ALA A 125 -13.07 -0.18 -5.20
N GLY A 126 -13.82 0.13 -6.25
CA GLY A 126 -14.98 -0.66 -6.67
C GLY A 126 -16.04 -0.78 -5.59
N SER A 127 -16.29 -2.02 -5.12
CA SER A 127 -17.31 -2.31 -4.10
C SER A 127 -16.83 -2.13 -2.65
N LEU A 128 -15.57 -1.78 -2.42
CA LEU A 128 -15.07 -1.53 -1.08
C LEU A 128 -15.71 -0.29 -0.48
N ARG A 129 -15.94 -0.32 0.83
CA ARG A 129 -16.39 0.85 1.58
C ARG A 129 -15.21 1.79 1.79
N ILE A 130 -15.33 3.02 1.34
CA ILE A 130 -14.32 4.05 1.57
C ILE A 130 -14.41 4.51 3.02
N VAL A 131 -13.29 4.46 3.72
CA VAL A 131 -13.11 4.95 5.09
C VAL A 131 -12.49 6.33 5.09
N ALA A 132 -11.45 6.53 4.25
CA ALA A 132 -10.79 7.81 4.08
C ALA A 132 -10.30 7.93 2.64
N PHE A 133 -10.30 9.15 2.12
CA PHE A 133 -9.76 9.47 0.81
C PHE A 133 -9.18 10.88 0.82
N GLU A 134 -8.01 11.02 0.22
CA GLU A 134 -7.35 12.29 -0.04
C GLU A 134 -6.87 12.33 -1.49
N ASP A 135 -6.97 13.49 -2.13
CA ASP A 135 -6.47 13.75 -3.47
C ASP A 135 -5.89 15.17 -3.48
N GLY A 136 -4.59 15.29 -3.60
CA GLY A 136 -3.99 16.61 -3.51
C GLY A 136 -2.46 16.63 -3.53
N PHE A 137 -1.95 17.79 -3.20
CA PHE A 137 -0.53 18.09 -3.13
C PHE A 137 -0.04 18.07 -1.68
N ASP A 138 0.89 17.16 -1.37
CA ASP A 138 1.67 17.18 -0.15
C ASP A 138 2.79 18.23 -0.32
N PRO A 139 2.87 19.25 0.53
CA PRO A 139 3.95 20.21 0.45
C PRO A 139 5.32 19.57 0.76
N PRO A 140 6.42 20.27 0.40
CA PRO A 140 7.76 19.82 0.77
C PRO A 140 7.89 19.53 2.27
N SER A 141 8.62 18.46 2.57
CA SER A 141 8.90 17.99 3.92
C SER A 141 10.32 17.43 4.01
N ASP A 142 10.76 17.04 5.20
CA ASP A 142 12.06 16.40 5.40
C ASP A 142 12.23 15.12 4.58
N THR A 143 11.13 14.44 4.26
CA THR A 143 11.12 13.20 3.47
C THR A 143 10.94 13.43 1.96
N HIS A 144 10.41 14.59 1.54
CA HIS A 144 10.08 14.90 0.15
C HIS A 144 10.35 16.38 -0.17
N SER A 145 11.57 16.71 -0.56
CA SER A 145 12.03 18.08 -0.74
C SER A 145 11.25 18.90 -1.80
N ALA A 146 10.63 18.25 -2.80
CA ALA A 146 9.84 18.91 -3.84
C ALA A 146 8.32 18.83 -3.61
N GLY A 147 7.87 18.17 -2.53
CA GLY A 147 6.48 17.80 -2.36
C GLY A 147 6.04 16.67 -3.29
N ARG A 148 4.75 16.33 -3.25
CA ARG A 148 4.17 15.22 -4.04
C ARG A 148 2.72 15.47 -4.38
N PHE A 149 2.30 15.13 -5.60
CA PHE A 149 0.89 14.94 -5.93
C PHE A 149 0.53 13.48 -5.68
N VAL A 150 -0.43 13.24 -4.81
CA VAL A 150 -0.80 11.87 -4.37
C VAL A 150 -2.30 11.70 -4.22
N GLN A 151 -2.75 10.45 -4.35
CA GLN A 151 -4.02 10.02 -3.78
C GLN A 151 -3.75 8.99 -2.69
N ARG A 152 -4.52 9.10 -1.60
CA ARG A 152 -4.55 8.18 -0.48
C ARG A 152 -5.94 7.60 -0.33
N LEU A 153 -5.99 6.31 -0.06
CA LEU A 153 -7.23 5.62 0.14
C LEU A 153 -7.12 4.64 1.30
N VAL A 154 -8.07 4.67 2.19
CA VAL A 154 -8.37 3.58 3.12
C VAL A 154 -9.77 3.07 2.81
N ALA A 155 -9.88 1.78 2.51
CA ALA A 155 -11.15 1.15 2.21
C ALA A 155 -11.24 -0.22 2.88
N THR A 156 -12.46 -0.69 3.18
CA THR A 156 -12.73 -1.97 3.82
C THR A 156 -13.75 -2.77 3.03
N THR A 157 -13.79 -4.08 3.24
CA THR A 157 -14.87 -4.90 2.72
C THR A 157 -16.20 -4.48 3.35
N ALA A 158 -17.30 -4.60 2.59
CA ALA A 158 -18.62 -4.04 2.96
C ALA A 158 -19.23 -4.62 4.26
N GLU A 159 -18.76 -5.78 4.68
CA GLU A 159 -19.24 -6.48 5.90
C GLU A 159 -18.74 -5.82 7.20
N THR A 160 -17.76 -4.93 7.12
CA THR A 160 -17.26 -4.22 8.30
C THR A 160 -18.17 -3.07 8.62
N PRO A 161 -18.72 -2.95 9.85
CA PRO A 161 -19.38 -1.73 10.25
C PRO A 161 -18.40 -0.55 10.12
N PRO A 162 -18.86 0.65 9.73
CA PRO A 162 -17.97 1.79 9.60
C PRO A 162 -17.26 2.01 10.95
N PRO A 163 -15.95 2.31 10.95
CA PRO A 163 -15.26 2.67 12.17
C PRO A 163 -15.95 3.88 12.80
N ALA A 164 -16.01 3.91 14.14
CA ALA A 164 -16.51 5.09 14.83
C ALA A 164 -15.63 6.28 14.44
N LEU A 165 -16.23 7.29 13.86
CA LEU A 165 -15.52 8.55 13.57
C LEU A 165 -15.14 9.18 14.92
N GLY A 166 -13.85 9.24 15.21
CA GLY A 166 -13.35 10.06 16.30
C GLY A 166 -13.85 11.51 16.07
N ARG A 167 -14.44 12.14 17.08
CA ARG A 167 -14.74 13.56 16.98
C ARG A 167 -13.42 14.29 16.80
N MET A 168 -13.21 14.85 15.61
CA MET A 168 -12.18 15.86 15.45
C MET A 168 -12.61 17.04 16.34
N SER A 169 -11.85 17.29 17.40
CA SER A 169 -11.99 18.54 18.14
C SER A 169 -11.55 19.66 17.20
N VAL A 170 -12.49 20.48 16.77
CA VAL A 170 -12.27 21.72 16.03
C VAL A 170 -11.75 22.78 16.99
#